data_d3b35118a62cc2508ba61972914b259b
#
_entry.id   d3b35118a62cc2508ba61972914b259b
#
_cell.length_a   1.000
_cell.length_b   1.000
_cell.length_c   1.000
_cell.angle_alpha   90.00
_cell.angle_beta   90.00
_cell.angle_gamma   90.00
#
_symmetry.space_group_name_H-M   'P 1'
#
loop_
_entity.id
_entity.type
_entity.pdbx_description
1 polymer ?
#
loop_
_entity_poly.entity_id
_entity_poly.type
_entity_poly.pdbx_seq_one_letter_code
_entity_poly.pdbx_strand_id
1 'polypeptide(L)'
;MTRNTGVVFVCVIALAVVVGAQGQEFARVLRNGEQATLSAFGPRPIDLAAEKLVDEFGIALNVEDPVYLYRDDIEEIGTARSGKALFIPKSSLLEMRLDLREDGSLLDKEQVVIDLRETASRQLPFEYRVDDDIHAFSLIPFRRRDEQGRFVQLTPILDRRVTIPLGTRKIFEHVNLLTESLQRQTGVRVACCQATVSGIPWGSTVIPFEAKDEPARTVLLRLLRSEPGPGRLIPNEQDHRFHLVKSDPAREHWRWTMRCQPGDAWCFISVTAIPEKP
;
A
#
# COMPACT_ATOMS: atom_id res chain seq x y z
N MET A 1 -11.27 4.47 47.12
CA MET A 1 -12.07 3.85 46.02
C MET A 1 -12.13 4.84 44.86
N THR A 2 -11.19 4.75 43.95
CA THR A 2 -11.10 5.62 42.79
C THR A 2 -11.38 4.76 41.53
N ARG A 3 -12.53 5.02 40.89
CA ARG A 3 -12.95 4.37 39.66
C ARG A 3 -12.14 4.93 38.47
N ASN A 4 -11.27 4.11 37.89
CA ASN A 4 -10.66 4.39 36.58
C ASN A 4 -11.70 4.13 35.49
N THR A 5 -12.20 5.18 34.87
CA THR A 5 -12.99 5.13 33.63
C THR A 5 -12.03 5.11 32.45
N GLY A 6 -11.79 3.90 31.92
CA GLY A 6 -11.05 3.74 30.65
C GLY A 6 -11.89 4.29 29.50
N VAL A 7 -11.41 5.34 28.86
CA VAL A 7 -11.98 5.87 27.61
C VAL A 7 -11.50 4.98 26.47
N VAL A 8 -12.41 4.13 25.97
CA VAL A 8 -12.19 3.38 24.72
C VAL A 8 -12.42 4.34 23.55
N PHE A 9 -11.35 4.75 22.89
CA PHE A 9 -11.43 5.50 21.63
C PHE A 9 -11.83 4.53 20.52
N VAL A 10 -13.12 4.47 20.21
CA VAL A 10 -13.64 3.84 19.00
C VAL A 10 -13.45 4.83 17.86
N CYS A 11 -12.42 4.64 17.02
CA CYS A 11 -12.31 5.34 15.74
C CYS A 11 -13.35 4.77 14.78
N VAL A 12 -14.57 5.32 14.81
CA VAL A 12 -15.56 5.11 13.74
C VAL A 12 -15.18 6.03 12.58
N ILE A 13 -14.48 5.47 11.59
CA ILE A 13 -14.32 6.13 10.29
C ILE A 13 -15.68 6.03 9.58
N ALA A 14 -16.49 7.08 9.69
CA ALA A 14 -17.67 7.23 8.86
C ALA A 14 -17.20 7.52 7.42
N LEU A 15 -17.10 6.49 6.59
CA LEU A 15 -17.05 6.65 5.14
C LEU A 15 -18.42 7.19 4.69
N ALA A 16 -18.53 8.51 4.56
CA ALA A 16 -19.65 9.12 3.87
C ALA A 16 -19.50 8.81 2.38
N VAL A 17 -20.29 7.86 1.89
CA VAL A 17 -20.44 7.60 0.46
C VAL A 17 -21.15 8.83 -0.15
N VAL A 18 -20.37 9.74 -0.72
CA VAL A 18 -20.89 10.79 -1.59
C VAL A 18 -21.08 10.14 -2.96
N VAL A 19 -22.32 9.71 -3.24
CA VAL A 19 -22.73 9.27 -4.58
C VAL A 19 -22.94 10.53 -5.43
N GLY A 20 -21.86 11.10 -5.94
CA GLY A 20 -21.89 12.00 -7.09
C GLY A 20 -21.56 11.18 -8.34
N ALA A 21 -22.02 11.57 -9.53
CA ALA A 21 -21.82 10.89 -10.81
C ALA A 21 -20.34 10.89 -11.24
N GLN A 22 -19.47 10.29 -10.44
CA GLN A 22 -18.08 10.01 -10.73
C GLN A 22 -18.01 8.59 -11.28
N GLY A 23 -17.26 8.38 -12.36
CA GLY A 23 -17.06 7.05 -12.91
C GLY A 23 -16.63 6.09 -11.80
N GLN A 24 -17.31 4.94 -11.71
CA GLN A 24 -17.02 3.96 -10.68
C GLN A 24 -15.56 3.51 -10.81
N GLU A 25 -14.79 3.58 -9.70
CA GLU A 25 -13.43 3.01 -9.64
C GLU A 25 -13.48 1.53 -10.02
N PHE A 26 -12.56 1.10 -10.87
CA PHE A 26 -12.44 -0.32 -11.22
C PHE A 26 -11.01 -0.72 -11.55
N ALA A 27 -10.71 -1.99 -11.36
CA ALA A 27 -9.59 -2.67 -11.98
C ALA A 27 -10.06 -4.02 -12.52
N ARG A 28 -9.68 -4.33 -13.75
CA ARG A 28 -10.07 -5.59 -14.42
C ARG A 28 -8.97 -6.12 -15.32
N VAL A 29 -8.95 -7.44 -15.48
CA VAL A 29 -8.13 -8.13 -16.46
C VAL A 29 -9.06 -8.80 -17.48
N LEU A 30 -8.97 -8.38 -18.73
CA LEU A 30 -9.72 -8.96 -19.83
C LEU A 30 -8.78 -9.88 -20.62
N ARG A 31 -9.06 -11.19 -20.61
CA ARG A 31 -8.24 -12.23 -21.25
C ARG A 31 -8.68 -12.47 -22.68
N ASN A 32 -7.72 -12.62 -23.58
CA ASN A 32 -7.94 -12.98 -24.98
C ASN A 32 -6.80 -13.92 -25.45
N GLY A 33 -6.99 -15.21 -25.25
CA GLY A 33 -5.95 -16.22 -25.52
C GLY A 33 -4.72 -16.03 -24.62
N GLU A 34 -3.55 -15.98 -25.23
CA GLU A 34 -2.26 -15.76 -24.55
C GLU A 34 -1.98 -14.28 -24.22
N GLN A 35 -2.95 -13.43 -24.40
CA GLN A 35 -2.87 -12.01 -24.04
C GLN A 35 -3.98 -11.62 -23.09
N ALA A 36 -3.72 -10.60 -22.28
CA ALA A 36 -4.73 -9.94 -21.50
C ALA A 36 -4.52 -8.42 -21.52
N THR A 37 -5.57 -7.69 -21.19
CA THR A 37 -5.50 -6.25 -20.96
C THR A 37 -5.86 -5.99 -19.51
N LEU A 38 -4.94 -5.37 -18.76
CA LEU A 38 -5.20 -4.82 -17.45
C LEU A 38 -5.64 -3.37 -17.62
N SER A 39 -6.84 -3.05 -17.14
CA SER A 39 -7.37 -1.69 -17.13
C SER A 39 -7.72 -1.31 -15.70
N ALA A 40 -7.25 -0.15 -15.24
CA ALA A 40 -7.57 0.40 -13.92
C ALA A 40 -7.96 1.88 -14.07
N PHE A 41 -9.10 2.26 -13.51
CA PHE A 41 -9.64 3.62 -13.54
C PHE A 41 -9.97 4.09 -12.13
N GLY A 42 -9.54 5.28 -11.78
CA GLY A 42 -9.82 5.90 -10.49
C GLY A 42 -8.78 6.95 -10.10
N PRO A 43 -8.89 7.48 -8.88
CA PRO A 43 -7.95 8.47 -8.34
C PRO A 43 -6.53 7.92 -8.15
N ARG A 44 -6.41 6.59 -8.01
CA ARG A 44 -5.13 5.88 -7.80
C ARG A 44 -5.04 4.66 -8.70
N PRO A 45 -5.01 4.85 -10.04
CA PRO A 45 -5.10 3.71 -10.97
C PRO A 45 -3.94 2.75 -10.85
N ILE A 46 -2.74 3.22 -10.44
CA ILE A 46 -1.58 2.35 -10.24
C ILE A 46 -1.73 1.43 -9.01
N ASP A 47 -2.35 1.93 -7.92
CA ASP A 47 -2.65 1.12 -6.74
C ASP A 47 -3.71 0.06 -7.06
N LEU A 48 -4.77 0.43 -7.79
CA LEU A 48 -5.79 -0.49 -8.27
C LEU A 48 -5.21 -1.55 -9.23
N ALA A 49 -4.31 -1.16 -10.13
CA ALA A 49 -3.62 -2.07 -11.03
C ALA A 49 -2.72 -3.05 -10.25
N ALA A 50 -1.96 -2.54 -9.28
CA ALA A 50 -1.10 -3.34 -8.42
C ALA A 50 -1.91 -4.36 -7.61
N GLU A 51 -3.03 -3.93 -7.00
CA GLU A 51 -3.95 -4.81 -6.28
C GLU A 51 -4.45 -5.94 -7.18
N LYS A 52 -4.85 -5.61 -8.41
CA LYS A 52 -5.33 -6.59 -9.38
C LYS A 52 -4.24 -7.58 -9.81
N LEU A 53 -2.99 -7.12 -9.98
CA LEU A 53 -1.85 -7.99 -10.29
C LEU A 53 -1.51 -8.95 -9.11
N VAL A 54 -1.64 -8.48 -7.88
CA VAL A 54 -1.53 -9.34 -6.69
C VAL A 54 -2.63 -10.39 -6.69
N ASP A 55 -3.88 -9.97 -6.86
CA ASP A 55 -5.05 -10.85 -6.78
C ASP A 55 -5.09 -11.89 -7.92
N GLU A 56 -4.74 -11.49 -9.13
CA GLU A 56 -4.83 -12.39 -10.30
C GLU A 56 -3.58 -13.25 -10.50
N PHE A 57 -2.39 -12.72 -10.15
CA PHE A 57 -1.13 -13.34 -10.53
C PHE A 57 -0.14 -13.56 -9.38
N GLY A 58 -0.48 -13.11 -8.16
CA GLY A 58 0.38 -13.29 -6.98
C GLY A 58 1.71 -12.54 -7.09
N ILE A 59 1.72 -11.35 -7.71
CA ILE A 59 2.90 -10.49 -7.73
C ILE A 59 2.93 -9.67 -6.45
N ALA A 60 3.97 -9.83 -5.63
CA ALA A 60 4.17 -8.98 -4.46
C ALA A 60 4.57 -7.57 -4.91
N LEU A 61 3.61 -6.63 -4.91
CA LEU A 61 3.79 -5.29 -5.41
C LEU A 61 3.33 -4.24 -4.39
N ASN A 62 4.28 -3.43 -3.95
CA ASN A 62 4.06 -2.30 -3.07
C ASN A 62 3.88 -1.02 -3.89
N VAL A 63 3.10 -0.08 -3.41
CA VAL A 63 2.88 1.21 -4.07
C VAL A 63 2.99 2.33 -3.06
N GLU A 64 3.79 3.34 -3.39
CA GLU A 64 3.87 4.60 -2.67
C GLU A 64 3.15 5.69 -3.47
N ASP A 65 2.16 6.34 -2.86
CA ASP A 65 1.51 7.52 -3.44
C ASP A 65 2.47 8.72 -3.41
N PRO A 66 2.45 9.57 -4.43
CA PRO A 66 3.12 10.87 -4.35
C PRO A 66 2.42 11.77 -3.33
N VAL A 67 3.16 12.72 -2.77
CA VAL A 67 2.54 13.85 -2.09
C VAL A 67 1.99 14.79 -3.16
N TYR A 68 0.66 14.96 -3.19
CA TYR A 68 -0.03 15.78 -4.18
C TYR A 68 0.13 17.27 -3.84
N LEU A 69 1.11 17.93 -4.48
CA LEU A 69 1.48 19.32 -4.21
C LEU A 69 0.77 20.33 -5.13
N TYR A 70 0.19 19.86 -6.23
CA TYR A 70 -0.33 20.72 -7.29
C TYR A 70 -1.83 20.54 -7.47
N ARG A 71 -2.52 21.64 -7.70
CA ARG A 71 -3.99 21.65 -7.90
C ARG A 71 -4.42 20.85 -9.13
N ASP A 72 -3.56 20.77 -10.13
CA ASP A 72 -3.88 20.03 -11.36
C ASP A 72 -3.94 18.52 -11.18
N ASP A 73 -3.33 17.99 -10.10
CA ASP A 73 -3.35 16.57 -9.79
C ASP A 73 -4.53 16.15 -8.92
N ILE A 74 -5.30 17.14 -8.42
CA ILE A 74 -6.36 16.88 -7.45
C ILE A 74 -7.67 17.49 -7.90
N GLU A 75 -8.78 16.96 -7.41
CA GLU A 75 -10.12 17.48 -7.58
C GLU A 75 -10.83 17.63 -6.24
N GLU A 76 -11.66 18.68 -6.11
CA GLU A 76 -12.48 18.90 -4.95
C GLU A 76 -13.75 18.07 -5.06
N ILE A 77 -14.01 17.23 -4.04
CA ILE A 77 -15.19 16.35 -4.00
C ILE A 77 -16.25 16.81 -3.02
N GLY A 78 -16.02 17.93 -2.35
CA GLY A 78 -16.99 18.50 -1.40
C GLY A 78 -16.33 19.15 -0.20
N THR A 79 -17.12 19.37 0.84
CA THR A 79 -16.68 20.03 2.07
C THR A 79 -16.96 19.14 3.28
N ALA A 80 -15.97 18.97 4.13
CA ALA A 80 -16.13 18.25 5.40
C ALA A 80 -17.08 19.02 6.35
N ARG A 81 -17.60 18.34 7.38
CA ARG A 81 -18.43 18.97 8.43
C ARG A 81 -17.73 20.13 9.14
N SER A 82 -16.39 20.14 9.16
CA SER A 82 -15.56 21.22 9.68
C SER A 82 -15.47 22.46 8.79
N GLY A 83 -16.11 22.46 7.61
CA GLY A 83 -15.99 23.52 6.60
C GLY A 83 -14.73 23.42 5.71
N LYS A 84 -13.89 22.41 5.89
CA LYS A 84 -12.68 22.21 5.10
C LYS A 84 -13.03 21.51 3.77
N ALA A 85 -12.50 22.02 2.65
CA ALA A 85 -12.60 21.36 1.35
C ALA A 85 -11.92 19.97 1.38
N LEU A 86 -12.59 19.00 0.75
CA LEU A 86 -12.09 17.63 0.60
C LEU A 86 -11.56 17.46 -0.81
N PHE A 87 -10.36 16.95 -0.92
CA PHE A 87 -9.70 16.69 -2.20
C PHE A 87 -9.36 15.21 -2.34
N ILE A 88 -9.41 14.73 -3.59
CA ILE A 88 -8.88 13.44 -4.01
C ILE A 88 -7.93 13.64 -5.20
N PRO A 89 -7.03 12.69 -5.49
CA PRO A 89 -6.32 12.72 -6.76
C PRO A 89 -7.31 12.67 -7.93
N LYS A 90 -7.00 13.37 -9.03
CA LYS A 90 -7.83 13.28 -10.25
C LYS A 90 -7.88 11.85 -10.78
N SER A 91 -9.07 11.39 -11.09
CA SER A 91 -9.27 10.07 -11.69
C SER A 91 -8.59 9.98 -13.06
N SER A 92 -7.90 8.89 -13.30
CA SER A 92 -7.18 8.62 -14.55
C SER A 92 -7.36 7.16 -14.95
N LEU A 93 -7.23 6.87 -16.25
CA LEU A 93 -7.19 5.52 -16.78
C LEU A 93 -5.73 5.08 -16.93
N LEU A 94 -5.43 3.88 -16.46
CA LEU A 94 -4.19 3.16 -16.72
C LEU A 94 -4.56 1.88 -17.46
N GLU A 95 -3.94 1.65 -18.62
CA GLU A 95 -4.21 0.48 -19.44
C GLU A 95 -2.91 -0.09 -20.00
N MET A 96 -2.70 -1.40 -19.79
CA MET A 96 -1.53 -2.13 -20.25
C MET A 96 -1.86 -3.52 -20.76
N ARG A 97 -1.01 -4.06 -21.65
CA ARG A 97 -1.09 -5.45 -22.11
C ARG A 97 -0.27 -6.35 -21.21
N LEU A 98 -0.73 -7.59 -21.10
CA LEU A 98 -0.08 -8.67 -20.36
C LEU A 98 0.07 -9.86 -21.30
N ASP A 99 1.25 -10.45 -21.33
CA ASP A 99 1.50 -11.70 -22.04
C ASP A 99 1.34 -12.87 -21.07
N LEU A 100 0.51 -13.83 -21.47
CA LEU A 100 0.16 -14.99 -20.67
C LEU A 100 0.73 -16.27 -21.29
N ARG A 101 0.93 -17.28 -20.46
CA ARG A 101 1.14 -18.67 -20.91
C ARG A 101 -0.20 -19.32 -21.23
N GLU A 102 -0.18 -20.50 -21.83
CA GLU A 102 -1.37 -21.29 -22.13
C GLU A 102 -2.20 -21.60 -20.87
N ASP A 103 -1.56 -21.75 -19.70
CA ASP A 103 -2.24 -21.98 -18.41
C ASP A 103 -2.85 -20.70 -17.80
N GLY A 104 -2.69 -19.56 -18.49
CA GLY A 104 -3.19 -18.26 -18.05
C GLY A 104 -2.32 -17.58 -16.97
N SER A 105 -1.16 -18.13 -16.63
CA SER A 105 -0.16 -17.46 -15.81
C SER A 105 0.59 -16.40 -16.62
N LEU A 106 1.23 -15.45 -15.94
CA LEU A 106 2.08 -14.46 -16.61
C LEU A 106 3.33 -15.12 -17.20
N LEU A 107 3.70 -14.69 -18.42
CA LEU A 107 4.92 -15.14 -19.08
C LEU A 107 6.15 -14.74 -18.26
N ASP A 108 6.21 -13.49 -17.82
CA ASP A 108 7.30 -12.92 -17.01
C ASP A 108 6.75 -11.90 -16.02
N LYS A 109 6.88 -12.17 -14.72
CA LYS A 109 6.38 -11.30 -13.66
C LYS A 109 7.20 -10.02 -13.51
N GLU A 110 8.51 -10.09 -13.69
CA GLU A 110 9.39 -8.94 -13.59
C GLU A 110 9.14 -7.96 -14.74
N GLN A 111 9.02 -8.49 -15.96
CA GLN A 111 8.70 -7.68 -17.13
C GLN A 111 7.35 -6.96 -16.96
N VAL A 112 6.34 -7.62 -16.41
CA VAL A 112 5.03 -6.99 -16.13
C VAL A 112 5.16 -5.80 -15.17
N VAL A 113 6.02 -5.87 -14.16
CA VAL A 113 6.26 -4.73 -13.25
C VAL A 113 6.98 -3.59 -13.97
N ILE A 114 7.94 -3.91 -14.83
CA ILE A 114 8.64 -2.93 -15.67
C ILE A 114 7.63 -2.25 -16.62
N ASP A 115 6.79 -3.02 -17.30
CA ASP A 115 5.77 -2.50 -18.21
C ASP A 115 4.73 -1.65 -17.50
N LEU A 116 4.33 -2.04 -16.28
CA LEU A 116 3.44 -1.23 -15.44
C LEU A 116 4.06 0.12 -15.11
N ARG A 117 5.33 0.14 -14.70
CA ARG A 117 6.09 1.38 -14.42
C ARG A 117 6.13 2.28 -15.65
N GLU A 118 6.48 1.72 -16.83
CA GLU A 118 6.60 2.48 -18.06
C GLU A 118 5.26 3.03 -18.54
N THR A 119 4.22 2.20 -18.42
CA THR A 119 2.85 2.60 -18.78
C THR A 119 2.35 3.69 -17.84
N ALA A 120 2.54 3.55 -16.55
CA ALA A 120 2.18 4.56 -15.56
C ALA A 120 2.92 5.88 -15.84
N SER A 121 4.23 5.83 -16.10
CA SER A 121 5.04 7.03 -16.40
C SER A 121 4.65 7.72 -17.71
N ARG A 122 4.02 7.01 -18.64
CA ARG A 122 3.48 7.61 -19.90
C ARG A 122 2.08 8.19 -19.73
N GLN A 123 1.22 7.53 -18.96
CA GLN A 123 -0.22 7.84 -18.85
C GLN A 123 -0.55 8.74 -17.67
N LEU A 124 0.30 8.77 -16.64
CA LEU A 124 0.10 9.57 -15.44
C LEU A 124 1.09 10.75 -15.39
N PRO A 125 0.82 11.78 -14.57
CA PRO A 125 1.73 12.93 -14.43
C PRO A 125 3.00 12.61 -13.64
N PHE A 126 3.18 11.38 -13.17
CA PHE A 126 4.31 10.94 -12.36
C PHE A 126 5.19 9.96 -13.10
N GLU A 127 6.50 10.03 -12.86
CA GLU A 127 7.43 8.97 -13.21
C GLU A 127 7.71 8.10 -11.98
N TYR A 128 7.69 6.79 -12.22
CA TYR A 128 7.92 5.78 -11.20
C TYR A 128 9.24 5.07 -11.43
N ARG A 129 9.95 4.77 -10.35
CA ARG A 129 11.00 3.76 -10.35
C ARG A 129 10.49 2.49 -9.69
N VAL A 130 11.15 1.39 -10.00
CA VAL A 130 10.96 0.10 -9.34
C VAL A 130 12.18 -0.15 -8.47
N ASP A 131 11.94 -0.33 -7.18
CA ASP A 131 12.95 -0.92 -6.30
C ASP A 131 12.59 -2.41 -6.16
N ASP A 132 13.54 -3.27 -6.56
CA ASP A 132 13.45 -4.71 -6.37
C ASP A 132 14.00 -5.06 -4.99
N ASP A 133 13.20 -5.67 -4.16
CA ASP A 133 13.61 -6.23 -2.89
C ASP A 133 13.28 -7.74 -2.87
N ILE A 134 14.07 -8.54 -2.22
CA ILE A 134 14.18 -10.02 -2.28
C ILE A 134 12.86 -10.79 -2.54
N HIS A 135 11.69 -10.22 -2.29
CA HIS A 135 10.40 -10.91 -2.50
C HIS A 135 9.27 -9.97 -2.92
N ALA A 136 9.54 -8.69 -3.18
CA ALA A 136 8.51 -7.74 -3.56
C ALA A 136 9.10 -6.61 -4.38
N PHE A 137 8.35 -6.14 -5.36
CA PHE A 137 8.64 -4.93 -6.09
C PHE A 137 7.99 -3.73 -5.41
N SER A 138 8.62 -2.57 -5.47
CA SER A 138 8.07 -1.33 -4.96
C SER A 138 8.02 -0.27 -6.05
N LEU A 139 6.83 0.21 -6.38
CA LEU A 139 6.61 1.31 -7.31
C LEU A 139 6.63 2.63 -6.55
N ILE A 140 7.58 3.49 -6.90
CA ILE A 140 7.91 4.68 -6.14
C ILE A 140 7.91 5.89 -7.07
N PRO A 141 7.05 6.90 -6.82
CA PRO A 141 7.05 8.12 -7.60
C PRO A 141 8.29 8.95 -7.25
N PHE A 142 9.14 9.27 -8.23
CA PHE A 142 10.37 10.02 -8.01
C PHE A 142 10.47 11.32 -8.80
N ARG A 143 9.61 11.50 -9.82
CA ARG A 143 9.47 12.75 -10.58
C ARG A 143 8.01 13.03 -10.90
N ARG A 144 7.70 14.29 -11.12
CA ARG A 144 6.38 14.76 -11.56
C ARG A 144 6.55 15.74 -12.70
N ARG A 145 5.61 15.76 -13.64
CA ARG A 145 5.50 16.84 -14.63
C ARG A 145 4.84 18.05 -14.00
N ASP A 146 5.46 19.22 -14.13
CA ASP A 146 4.85 20.51 -13.76
C ASP A 146 3.85 20.97 -14.85
N GLU A 147 3.22 22.12 -14.62
CA GLU A 147 2.26 22.73 -15.56
C GLU A 147 2.88 23.08 -16.91
N GLN A 148 4.20 23.21 -16.99
CA GLN A 148 4.96 23.45 -18.22
C GLN A 148 5.44 22.14 -18.87
N GLY A 149 5.06 20.98 -18.34
CA GLY A 149 5.46 19.67 -18.84
C GLY A 149 6.90 19.26 -18.49
N ARG A 150 7.59 20.01 -17.62
CA ARG A 150 8.96 19.70 -17.18
C ARG A 150 8.93 18.77 -15.98
N PHE A 151 9.92 17.88 -15.91
CA PHE A 151 10.03 16.98 -14.76
C PHE A 151 10.65 17.70 -13.55
N VAL A 152 9.93 17.66 -12.43
CA VAL A 152 10.37 18.10 -11.12
C VAL A 152 10.65 16.88 -10.25
N GLN A 153 11.79 16.89 -9.59
CA GLN A 153 12.18 15.81 -8.67
C GLN A 153 11.26 15.78 -7.45
N LEU A 154 10.76 14.60 -7.13
CA LEU A 154 10.07 14.31 -5.87
C LEU A 154 11.06 13.67 -4.89
N THR A 155 10.81 13.85 -3.61
CA THR A 155 11.48 13.08 -2.56
C THR A 155 10.42 12.19 -1.90
N PRO A 156 10.39 10.90 -2.23
CA PRO A 156 9.46 9.96 -1.62
C PRO A 156 9.61 9.96 -0.10
N ILE A 157 8.50 9.85 0.62
CA ILE A 157 8.52 9.92 2.10
C ILE A 157 9.33 8.76 2.68
N LEU A 158 9.16 7.56 2.11
CA LEU A 158 9.84 6.37 2.60
C LEU A 158 11.33 6.27 2.21
N ASP A 159 11.85 7.22 1.40
CA ASP A 159 13.29 7.34 1.14
C ASP A 159 14.04 8.06 2.28
N ARG A 160 13.31 8.72 3.19
CA ARG A 160 13.93 9.38 4.32
C ARG A 160 14.64 8.38 5.20
N ARG A 161 15.85 8.76 5.64
CA ARG A 161 16.66 7.92 6.52
C ARG A 161 16.16 8.07 7.96
N VAL A 162 16.00 6.96 8.64
CA VAL A 162 15.47 6.91 10.00
C VAL A 162 16.39 6.14 10.93
N THR A 163 16.30 6.47 12.21
CA THR A 163 16.97 5.74 13.28
C THR A 163 15.91 5.28 14.28
N ILE A 164 15.88 3.97 14.53
CA ILE A 164 15.05 3.34 15.55
C ILE A 164 15.98 2.78 16.61
N PRO A 165 15.86 3.20 17.88
CA PRO A 165 16.74 2.71 18.94
C PRO A 165 16.49 1.22 19.21
N LEU A 166 17.56 0.48 19.49
CA LEU A 166 17.49 -0.92 19.86
C LEU A 166 16.48 -1.13 20.99
N GLY A 167 15.63 -2.12 20.85
CA GLY A 167 14.66 -2.49 21.88
C GLY A 167 13.82 -3.69 21.47
N THR A 168 13.35 -4.42 22.49
CA THR A 168 12.43 -5.55 22.30
C THR A 168 11.01 -5.04 22.48
N ARG A 169 10.25 -4.95 21.39
CA ARG A 169 8.90 -4.37 21.32
C ARG A 169 8.06 -5.13 20.32
N LYS A 170 6.76 -4.90 20.33
CA LYS A 170 5.87 -5.35 19.25
C LYS A 170 6.26 -4.68 17.94
N ILE A 171 6.13 -5.39 16.84
CA ILE A 171 6.41 -4.85 15.48
C ILE A 171 5.63 -3.54 15.26
N PHE A 172 4.36 -3.48 15.67
CA PHE A 172 3.55 -2.27 15.59
C PHE A 172 4.16 -1.07 16.35
N GLU A 173 4.78 -1.30 17.50
CA GLU A 173 5.45 -0.23 18.25
C GLU A 173 6.70 0.28 17.53
N HIS A 174 7.44 -0.61 16.86
CA HIS A 174 8.55 -0.22 15.99
C HIS A 174 8.06 0.58 14.76
N VAL A 175 6.93 0.20 14.16
CA VAL A 175 6.29 0.97 13.07
C VAL A 175 5.85 2.35 13.55
N ASN A 176 5.34 2.49 14.77
CA ASN A 176 5.01 3.80 15.32
C ASN A 176 6.26 4.69 15.45
N LEU A 177 7.38 4.14 15.93
CA LEU A 177 8.66 4.88 15.97
C LEU A 177 9.14 5.29 14.58
N LEU A 178 8.96 4.44 13.58
CA LEU A 178 9.24 4.75 12.18
C LEU A 178 8.39 5.93 11.70
N THR A 179 7.08 5.87 11.86
CA THR A 179 6.15 6.91 11.39
C THR A 179 6.33 8.22 12.13
N GLU A 180 6.61 8.20 13.43
CA GLU A 180 6.98 9.39 14.20
C GLU A 180 8.29 10.03 13.71
N SER A 181 9.30 9.22 13.36
CA SER A 181 10.54 9.71 12.79
C SER A 181 10.32 10.39 11.45
N LEU A 182 9.50 9.80 10.57
CA LEU A 182 9.11 10.38 9.29
C LEU A 182 8.36 11.69 9.46
N GLN A 183 7.39 11.75 10.38
CA GLN A 183 6.64 12.97 10.67
C GLN A 183 7.55 14.11 11.14
N ARG A 184 8.51 13.84 12.03
CA ARG A 184 9.46 14.85 12.50
C ARG A 184 10.33 15.42 11.37
N GLN A 185 10.72 14.59 10.39
CA GLN A 185 11.60 15.00 9.30
C GLN A 185 10.88 15.70 8.16
N THR A 186 9.62 15.32 7.89
CA THR A 186 8.90 15.76 6.69
C THR A 186 7.78 16.76 7.01
N GLY A 187 7.35 16.85 8.26
CA GLY A 187 6.13 17.55 8.63
C GLY A 187 4.84 16.85 8.19
N VAL A 188 4.95 15.75 7.42
CA VAL A 188 3.81 14.96 6.98
C VAL A 188 3.47 13.93 8.06
N ARG A 189 2.22 13.91 8.50
CA ARG A 189 1.73 12.90 9.43
C ARG A 189 1.59 11.57 8.69
N VAL A 190 2.39 10.60 9.10
CA VAL A 190 2.29 9.23 8.59
C VAL A 190 1.65 8.34 9.64
N ALA A 191 0.57 7.66 9.29
CA ALA A 191 -0.08 6.68 10.15
C ALA A 191 -0.01 5.30 9.50
N CYS A 192 -0.04 4.25 10.31
CA CYS A 192 -0.12 2.87 9.84
C CYS A 192 -1.31 2.17 10.49
N CYS A 193 -2.06 1.40 9.70
CA CYS A 193 -3.15 0.58 10.23
C CYS A 193 -2.65 -0.75 10.78
N GLN A 194 -3.28 -1.17 11.85
CA GLN A 194 -3.33 -2.58 12.20
C GLN A 194 -4.33 -3.28 11.28
N ALA A 195 -3.85 -3.99 10.27
CA ALA A 195 -4.69 -4.92 9.57
C ALA A 195 -5.00 -6.09 10.49
N THR A 196 -6.27 -6.43 10.64
CA THR A 196 -6.69 -7.66 11.33
C THR A 196 -6.78 -8.74 10.25
N VAL A 197 -5.84 -9.66 10.23
CA VAL A 197 -5.90 -10.81 9.34
C VAL A 197 -6.28 -12.01 10.20
N SER A 198 -7.39 -12.67 9.85
CA SER A 198 -7.87 -13.86 10.56
C SER A 198 -8.05 -13.67 12.08
N GLY A 199 -8.40 -12.47 12.55
CA GLY A 199 -8.59 -12.16 13.95
C GLY A 199 -7.31 -11.92 14.76
N ILE A 200 -6.13 -12.06 14.17
CA ILE A 200 -4.84 -11.74 14.79
C ILE A 200 -4.42 -10.34 14.34
N PRO A 201 -4.19 -9.40 15.28
CA PRO A 201 -3.70 -8.08 14.91
C PRO A 201 -2.28 -8.20 14.31
N TRP A 202 -2.11 -7.68 13.10
CA TRP A 202 -0.78 -7.52 12.52
C TRP A 202 0.12 -6.71 13.44
N GLY A 203 1.40 -7.09 13.53
CA GLY A 203 2.39 -6.39 14.33
C GLY A 203 2.32 -6.69 15.82
N SER A 204 1.59 -7.75 16.24
CA SER A 204 1.53 -8.18 17.64
C SER A 204 2.77 -8.95 18.09
N THR A 205 3.56 -9.48 17.16
CA THR A 205 4.79 -10.21 17.44
C THR A 205 5.84 -9.31 18.08
N VAL A 206 6.47 -9.80 19.14
CA VAL A 206 7.51 -9.08 19.88
C VAL A 206 8.88 -9.50 19.34
N ILE A 207 9.67 -8.53 18.87
CA ILE A 207 10.99 -8.74 18.31
C ILE A 207 12.04 -7.78 18.88
N PRO A 208 13.31 -8.17 18.97
CA PRO A 208 14.42 -7.23 19.10
C PRO A 208 14.66 -6.56 17.74
N PHE A 209 14.69 -5.23 17.69
CA PHE A 209 14.90 -4.51 16.44
C PHE A 209 15.64 -3.20 16.67
N GLU A 210 16.49 -2.84 15.71
CA GLU A 210 17.11 -1.52 15.57
C GLU A 210 17.25 -1.14 14.09
N ALA A 211 17.33 0.16 13.84
CA ALA A 211 17.74 0.73 12.57
C ALA A 211 18.63 1.95 12.81
N LYS A 212 19.73 2.07 12.08
CA LYS A 212 20.70 3.16 12.20
C LYS A 212 20.89 3.83 10.85
N ASP A 213 20.28 5.01 10.70
CA ASP A 213 20.40 5.81 9.48
C ASP A 213 20.08 5.00 8.21
N GLU A 214 18.95 4.29 8.21
CA GLU A 214 18.47 3.46 7.10
C GLU A 214 17.27 4.11 6.39
N PRO A 215 17.06 3.89 5.08
CA PRO A 215 15.83 4.31 4.42
C PRO A 215 14.60 3.72 5.12
N ALA A 216 13.57 4.54 5.33
CA ALA A 216 12.37 4.09 6.03
C ALA A 216 11.67 2.91 5.33
N ARG A 217 11.75 2.84 3.99
CA ARG A 217 11.24 1.70 3.22
C ARG A 217 11.94 0.40 3.59
N THR A 218 13.26 0.41 3.65
CA THR A 218 14.05 -0.76 4.06
C THR A 218 13.69 -1.21 5.48
N VAL A 219 13.53 -0.25 6.39
CA VAL A 219 13.11 -0.53 7.76
C VAL A 219 11.72 -1.14 7.80
N LEU A 220 10.75 -0.58 7.06
CA LEU A 220 9.39 -1.12 6.96
C LEU A 220 9.39 -2.56 6.43
N LEU A 221 10.11 -2.82 5.35
CA LEU A 221 10.23 -4.17 4.78
C LEU A 221 10.85 -5.18 5.75
N ARG A 222 11.89 -4.78 6.50
CA ARG A 222 12.49 -5.63 7.54
C ARG A 222 11.49 -5.97 8.64
N LEU A 223 10.68 -5.01 9.07
CA LEU A 223 9.62 -5.21 10.07
C LEU A 223 8.53 -6.14 9.54
N LEU A 224 8.10 -5.98 8.29
CA LEU A 224 7.13 -6.85 7.64
C LEU A 224 7.61 -8.31 7.56
N ARG A 225 8.88 -8.51 7.23
CA ARG A 225 9.50 -9.85 7.16
C ARG A 225 9.65 -10.52 8.53
N SER A 226 9.74 -9.72 9.59
CA SER A 226 9.82 -10.24 10.95
C SER A 226 8.47 -10.70 11.50
N GLU A 227 7.36 -10.35 10.84
CA GLU A 227 6.03 -10.82 11.21
C GLU A 227 5.79 -12.19 10.57
N PRO A 228 5.55 -13.24 11.36
CA PRO A 228 5.04 -14.49 10.80
C PRO A 228 3.73 -14.19 10.10
N GLY A 229 3.54 -14.78 8.93
CA GLY A 229 2.34 -14.59 8.15
C GLY A 229 1.06 -14.94 8.92
N PRO A 230 -0.10 -14.44 8.49
CA PRO A 230 -1.36 -14.79 9.13
C PRO A 230 -1.57 -16.29 8.96
N GLY A 231 -1.54 -17.02 10.05
CA GLY A 231 -1.87 -18.43 10.01
C GLY A 231 -3.23 -18.66 9.35
N ARG A 232 -3.37 -19.72 8.60
CA ARG A 232 -4.61 -20.09 7.92
C ARG A 232 -5.53 -20.76 8.93
N LEU A 233 -6.75 -20.23 9.12
CA LEU A 233 -7.79 -20.95 9.83
C LEU A 233 -8.32 -22.04 8.91
N ILE A 234 -7.94 -23.29 9.17
CA ILE A 234 -8.47 -24.45 8.45
C ILE A 234 -9.60 -25.08 9.29
N PRO A 235 -10.81 -25.28 8.71
CA PRO A 235 -11.85 -25.99 9.39
C PRO A 235 -11.37 -27.43 9.62
N ASN A 236 -11.44 -27.89 10.85
CA ASN A 236 -11.25 -29.30 11.15
C ASN A 236 -12.62 -30.01 10.92
N GLU A 237 -12.64 -30.86 9.92
CA GLU A 237 -13.86 -31.63 9.56
C GLU A 237 -14.35 -32.55 10.68
N GLN A 238 -13.48 -32.92 11.65
CA GLN A 238 -13.79 -33.87 12.71
C GLN A 238 -14.45 -33.22 13.93
N ASP A 239 -14.13 -31.98 14.28
CA ASP A 239 -14.65 -31.34 15.50
C ASP A 239 -15.37 -30.01 15.25
N HIS A 240 -15.56 -29.60 13.98
CA HIS A 240 -16.15 -28.33 13.55
C HIS A 240 -15.46 -27.07 14.12
N ARG A 241 -14.21 -27.20 14.59
CA ARG A 241 -13.40 -26.08 15.07
C ARG A 241 -12.43 -25.64 13.99
N PHE A 242 -12.07 -24.38 14.05
CA PHE A 242 -11.01 -23.84 13.20
C PHE A 242 -9.66 -24.03 13.91
N HIS A 243 -8.72 -24.68 13.25
CA HIS A 243 -7.34 -24.76 13.69
C HIS A 243 -6.49 -23.71 12.97
N LEU A 244 -5.73 -22.94 13.73
CA LEU A 244 -4.74 -22.02 13.18
C LEU A 244 -3.54 -22.86 12.72
N VAL A 245 -3.41 -23.10 11.43
CA VAL A 245 -2.18 -23.64 10.85
C VAL A 245 -1.25 -22.46 10.63
N LYS A 246 -0.11 -22.45 11.34
CA LYS A 246 0.92 -21.46 11.09
C LYS A 246 1.39 -21.59 9.65
N SER A 247 1.29 -20.52 8.90
CA SER A 247 1.85 -20.44 7.57
C SER A 247 3.37 -20.56 7.63
N ASP A 248 3.91 -21.10 6.55
CA ASP A 248 5.37 -21.08 6.34
C ASP A 248 5.83 -19.63 6.16
N PRO A 249 6.65 -19.09 7.08
CA PRO A 249 7.11 -17.70 6.97
C PRO A 249 7.90 -17.43 5.68
N ALA A 250 8.38 -18.48 4.99
CA ALA A 250 9.01 -18.36 3.67
C ALA A 250 8.00 -18.19 2.52
N ARG A 251 6.71 -18.41 2.74
CA ARG A 251 5.68 -18.45 1.69
C ARG A 251 4.67 -17.32 1.73
N GLU A 252 4.56 -16.59 2.82
CA GLU A 252 3.61 -15.49 2.93
C GLU A 252 4.32 -14.16 2.72
N HIS A 253 3.82 -13.42 1.75
CA HIS A 253 4.30 -12.10 1.44
C HIS A 253 3.33 -11.06 1.99
N TRP A 254 3.88 -10.07 2.68
CA TRP A 254 3.18 -8.88 3.05
C TRP A 254 3.43 -7.82 1.98
N ARG A 255 2.36 -7.18 1.55
CA ARG A 255 2.46 -5.95 0.77
C ARG A 255 2.06 -4.76 1.63
N TRP A 256 2.60 -3.62 1.27
CA TRP A 256 2.14 -2.35 1.81
C TRP A 256 1.76 -1.41 0.67
N THR A 257 0.81 -0.52 0.98
CA THR A 257 0.50 0.63 0.14
C THR A 257 0.52 1.87 1.01
N MET A 258 1.11 2.95 0.52
CA MET A 258 1.06 4.23 1.19
C MET A 258 0.19 5.19 0.35
N ARG A 259 -0.89 5.66 0.94
CA ARG A 259 -1.83 6.59 0.33
C ARG A 259 -1.73 7.94 1.02
N CYS A 260 -1.50 8.99 0.25
CA CYS A 260 -1.43 10.35 0.75
C CYS A 260 -2.72 11.12 0.44
N GLN A 261 -3.21 11.88 1.44
CA GLN A 261 -4.42 12.69 1.29
C GLN A 261 -4.05 14.03 0.67
N PRO A 262 -4.60 14.37 -0.52
CA PRO A 262 -4.38 15.67 -1.13
C PRO A 262 -4.85 16.82 -0.24
N GLY A 263 -4.07 17.90 -0.20
CA GLY A 263 -4.40 19.08 0.61
C GLY A 263 -4.19 18.93 2.11
N ASP A 264 -3.84 17.73 2.57
CA ASP A 264 -3.46 17.44 3.95
C ASP A 264 -2.04 16.90 4.01
N ALA A 265 -1.27 17.34 4.97
CA ALA A 265 0.04 16.76 5.26
C ALA A 265 -0.15 15.41 6.01
N TRP A 266 -0.84 14.47 5.38
CA TRP A 266 -1.18 13.18 5.98
C TRP A 266 -1.10 12.05 4.97
N CYS A 267 -0.39 10.99 5.32
CA CYS A 267 -0.31 9.75 4.57
C CYS A 267 -0.60 8.54 5.46
N PHE A 268 -1.03 7.47 4.84
CA PHE A 268 -1.48 6.28 5.52
C PHE A 268 -0.87 5.02 4.89
N ILE A 269 -0.21 4.21 5.70
CA ILE A 269 0.35 2.92 5.28
C ILE A 269 -0.65 1.83 5.62
N SER A 270 -1.16 1.14 4.61
CA SER A 270 -1.91 -0.09 4.75
C SER A 270 -0.99 -1.28 4.54
N VAL A 271 -1.12 -2.29 5.37
CA VAL A 271 -0.40 -3.57 5.24
C VAL A 271 -1.42 -4.66 4.97
N THR A 272 -1.18 -5.45 3.94
CA THR A 272 -2.09 -6.52 3.51
C THR A 272 -1.29 -7.79 3.24
N ALA A 273 -1.79 -8.95 3.68
CA ALA A 273 -1.22 -10.23 3.31
C ALA A 273 -1.54 -10.55 1.84
N ILE A 274 -0.58 -11.14 1.15
CA ILE A 274 -0.77 -11.66 -0.20
C ILE A 274 -1.23 -13.11 -0.06
N PRO A 275 -2.44 -13.45 -0.53
CA PRO A 275 -2.90 -14.83 -0.45
C PRO A 275 -2.02 -15.73 -1.34
N GLU A 276 -1.59 -16.87 -0.78
CA GLU A 276 -0.99 -17.92 -1.62
C GLU A 276 -2.00 -18.38 -2.67
N LYS A 277 -1.60 -18.36 -3.92
CA LYS A 277 -2.34 -19.07 -4.96
C LYS A 277 -1.91 -20.52 -4.96
N PRO A 278 -2.88 -21.45 -5.03
CA PRO A 278 -2.61 -22.88 -5.14
C PRO A 278 -1.80 -23.20 -6.39
#